data_bf651f4af687356d38a32422cf4b258e
#
_entry.id   bf651f4af687356d38a32422cf4b258e
#
_cell.length_a   1.000
_cell.length_b   1.000
_cell.length_c   1.000
_cell.angle_alpha   90.00
_cell.angle_beta   90.00
_cell.angle_gamma   90.00
#
_symmetry.space_group_name_H-M   'P 1'
#
loop_
_entity.id
_entity.type
_entity.pdbx_description
1 polymer ?
#
loop_
_entity_poly.entity_id
_entity_poly.type
_entity_poly.pdbx_seq_one_letter_code
_entity_poly.pdbx_strand_id
1 'polypeptide(L)' 'MTIEVIRKEVWGNELTYVKEESVRNSIRKLTGRKTLTHYDIEALKELGFVLVIEQVKERI' A
#
# COMPACT_ATOMS: atom_id res chain seq x y z
N MET A 1 -8.18 12.16 -5.16
CA MET A 1 -8.28 10.74 -5.50
C MET A 1 -7.99 9.89 -4.28
N THR A 2 -8.83 8.92 -4.02
CA THR A 2 -8.69 8.05 -2.85
C THR A 2 -8.10 6.72 -3.26
N ILE A 3 -7.10 6.27 -2.52
CA ILE A 3 -6.45 4.98 -2.75
C ILE A 3 -6.68 4.11 -1.52
N GLU A 4 -7.25 2.94 -1.71
CA GLU A 4 -7.41 1.95 -0.65
C GLU A 4 -6.16 1.09 -0.57
N VAL A 5 -5.57 1.02 0.61
CA VAL A 5 -4.40 0.19 0.88
C VAL A 5 -4.70 -0.82 1.96
N ILE A 6 -4.10 -1.97 1.84
CA ILE A 6 -4.22 -3.05 2.83
C ILE A 6 -2.89 -3.18 3.55
N ARG A 7 -2.95 -3.15 4.87
CA ARG A 7 -1.81 -3.44 5.73
C ARG A 7 -2.00 -4.82 6.32
N LYS A 8 -1.09 -5.71 6.04
CA LYS A 8 -1.16 -7.10 6.44
C LYS A 8 0.02 -7.46 7.32
N GLU A 9 -0.23 -8.08 8.44
CA GLU A 9 0.82 -8.56 9.33
C GLU A 9 0.96 -10.08 9.17
N VAL A 10 2.13 -10.51 8.72
CA VAL A 10 2.44 -11.93 8.50
C VAL A 10 3.75 -12.23 9.19
N TRP A 11 3.73 -13.15 10.16
CA TRP A 11 4.92 -13.57 10.90
C TRP A 11 5.71 -12.39 11.50
N GLY A 12 5.02 -11.40 12.06
CA GLY A 12 5.65 -10.22 12.62
C GLY A 12 6.13 -9.20 11.60
N ASN A 13 5.99 -9.47 10.32
CA ASN A 13 6.31 -8.54 9.25
C ASN A 13 5.05 -7.83 8.79
N GLU A 14 5.15 -6.53 8.64
CA GLU A 14 4.06 -5.70 8.18
C GLU A 14 4.23 -5.36 6.70
N LEU A 15 3.25 -5.77 5.89
CA LEU A 15 3.24 -5.52 4.46
C LEU A 15 2.09 -4.59 4.12
N THR A 16 2.36 -3.56 3.34
CA THR A 16 1.35 -2.61 2.87
C THR A 16 1.32 -2.62 1.36
N TYR A 17 0.13 -2.80 0.78
CA TYR A 17 -0.04 -2.80 -0.67
C TYR A 17 -1.40 -2.23 -1.06
N VAL A 18 -1.52 -1.81 -2.31
CA VAL A 18 -2.75 -1.24 -2.83
C VAL A 18 -3.76 -2.35 -3.09
N LYS A 19 -5.00 -2.15 -2.65
CA LYS A 19 -6.08 -3.11 -2.80
C LYS A 19 -6.49 -3.31 -4.25
N GLU A 20 -6.63 -2.22 -5.01
CA GLU A 20 -7.05 -2.28 -6.40
C GLU A 20 -5.88 -2.68 -7.31
N GLU A 21 -6.10 -3.72 -8.11
CA GLU A 21 -5.05 -4.30 -8.95
C GLU A 21 -4.49 -3.31 -9.99
N SER A 22 -5.35 -2.54 -10.65
CA SER A 22 -4.90 -1.59 -11.66
C SER A 22 -4.00 -0.50 -11.06
N VAL A 23 -4.36 0.02 -9.90
CA VAL A 23 -3.55 1.01 -9.19
C VAL A 23 -2.26 0.39 -8.68
N ARG A 24 -2.33 -0.84 -8.17
CA ARG A 24 -1.16 -1.57 -7.70
C ARG A 24 -0.15 -1.78 -8.83
N ASN A 25 -0.61 -2.12 -10.03
CA ASN A 25 0.25 -2.28 -11.18
C ASN A 25 0.93 -0.97 -11.59
N SER A 26 0.21 0.13 -11.54
CA SER A 26 0.77 1.45 -11.82
C SER A 26 1.87 1.82 -10.82
N ILE A 27 1.62 1.59 -9.54
CA ILE A 27 2.61 1.85 -8.49
C ILE A 27 3.82 0.95 -8.64
N ARG A 28 3.61 -0.31 -9.00
CA ARG A 28 4.70 -1.23 -9.27
C ARG A 28 5.62 -0.73 -10.39
N LYS A 29 5.06 -0.14 -11.43
CA LYS A 29 5.83 0.45 -12.52
C LYS A 29 6.66 1.64 -12.06
N LEU A 30 6.13 2.43 -11.13
CA LEU A 30 6.83 3.60 -10.59
C LEU A 30 7.93 3.23 -9.61
N THR A 31 7.66 2.29 -8.71
CA THR A 31 8.56 1.96 -7.61
C THR A 31 9.39 0.71 -7.83
N GLY A 32 8.97 -0.14 -8.75
CA GLY A 32 9.58 -1.45 -8.97
C GLY A 32 9.20 -2.50 -7.90
N ARG A 33 8.26 -2.17 -7.00
CA ARG A 33 7.85 -3.04 -5.91
C ARG A 33 6.34 -3.20 -5.86
N LYS A 34 5.87 -4.32 -5.35
CA LYS A 34 4.44 -4.57 -5.13
C LYS A 34 3.95 -3.98 -3.81
N THR A 35 4.85 -3.84 -2.84
CA THR A 35 4.53 -3.30 -1.53
C THR A 35 4.92 -1.84 -1.43
N LEU A 36 4.23 -1.12 -0.55
CA LEU A 36 4.52 0.29 -0.29
C LEU A 36 5.38 0.41 0.96
N THR A 37 6.43 1.23 0.86
CA THR A 37 7.20 1.63 2.03
C THR A 37 6.57 2.84 2.68
N HIS A 38 7.05 3.19 3.86
CA HIS A 38 6.62 4.40 4.55
C HIS A 38 6.86 5.65 3.68
N TYR A 39 7.97 5.70 2.99
CA TYR A 39 8.31 6.80 2.08
C TYR A 39 7.36 6.89 0.89
N ASP A 40 6.96 5.74 0.35
CA ASP A 40 6.01 5.69 -0.76
C ASP A 40 4.65 6.26 -0.32
N ILE A 41 4.20 5.91 0.87
CA ILE A 41 2.95 6.41 1.43
C ILE A 41 3.00 7.92 1.63
N GLU A 42 4.08 8.43 2.18
CA GLU A 42 4.27 9.88 2.35
C GLU A 42 4.28 10.62 1.02
N ALA A 43 4.98 10.08 0.03
CA ALA A 43 5.04 10.67 -1.29
C ALA A 43 3.66 10.75 -1.95
N LEU A 44 2.85 9.70 -1.82
CA LEU A 44 1.49 9.69 -2.34
C LEU A 44 0.61 10.75 -1.65
N LYS A 45 0.75 10.92 -0.35
CA LYS A 45 0.04 11.97 0.38
C LYS A 45 0.45 13.36 -0.08
N GLU A 46 1.73 13.57 -0.31
CA GLU A 46 2.25 14.84 -0.82
C GLU A 46 1.71 15.19 -2.20
N LEU A 47 1.46 14.17 -3.02
CA LEU A 47 0.86 14.34 -4.34
C LEU A 47 -0.65 14.65 -4.29
N GLY A 48 -1.25 14.59 -3.10
CA GLY A 48 -2.66 14.90 -2.91
C GLY A 48 -3.58 13.69 -2.88
N PHE A 49 -3.05 12.48 -2.81
CA PHE A 49 -3.88 11.27 -2.67
C PHE A 49 -4.32 11.10 -1.23
N VAL A 50 -5.57 10.67 -1.06
CA VAL A 50 -6.08 10.26 0.24
C VAL A 50 -5.92 8.75 0.36
N LEU A 51 -5.23 8.31 1.39
CA LEU A 51 -4.99 6.88 1.61
C LEU A 51 -5.91 6.37 2.72
N VAL A 52 -6.69 5.34 2.39
CA VAL A 52 -7.54 4.64 3.35
C VAL A 52 -6.87 3.31 3.65
N ILE A 53 -6.49 3.11 4.90
CA ILE A 53 -5.74 1.92 5.31
C ILE A 53 -6.68 0.93 5.98
N GLU A 54 -6.74 -0.29 5.43
CA GLU A 54 -7.45 -1.41 6.04
C GLU A 54 -6.43 -2.36 6.63
N GLN A 55 -6.53 -2.61 7.92
CA GLN A 55 -5.62 -3.53 8.59
C GLN A 55 -6.19 -4.93 8.60
N VAL A 56 -5.41 -5.88 8.08
CA VAL A 56 -5.77 -7.29 8.07
C VAL A 56 -4.73 -8.05 8.88
N LYS A 57 -5.20 -8.83 9.85
CA LYS A 57 -4.33 -9.74 10.60
C LYS A 57 -4.53 -11.15 10.09
N GLU A 58 -3.47 -11.74 9.58
CA GLU A 58 -3.46 -13.16 9.29
C GLU A 58 -2.77 -13.89 10.42
N ARG A 59 -3.47 -14.88 10.97
CA ARG A 59 -2.88 -15.85 11.88
C ARG A 59 -2.58 -17.11 11.10
N ILE A 60 -1.37 -17.47 11.18
CA ILE A 60 -0.92 -18.74 10.61
C ILE A 60 -0.68 -19.73 11.74
#